data_27daea40cf73ae4d742f8d15ab6d9a6a
#
_entry.id   27daea40cf73ae4d742f8d15ab6d9a6a
#
_cell.length_a   1.000
_cell.length_b   1.000
_cell.length_c   1.000
_cell.angle_alpha   90.00
_cell.angle_beta   90.00
_cell.angle_gamma   90.00
#
_symmetry.space_group_name_H-M   'P 1'
#
loop_
_entity.id
_entity.type
_entity.pdbx_description
1 polymer ?
#
loop_
_entity_poly.entity_id
_entity_poly.type
_entity_poly.pdbx_seq_one_letter_code
_entity_poly.pdbx_strand_id
1 'polypeptide(L)'
;MAFFKSLVKQHGRQFFEPIGMALAANGIKQPNMANPKHLWALKGPLANYSKWLVGRQMHRSKYDLPDMPSRLKAHAEFASTWLQRSPLEISGTMRKFQLKLADRQCRMAELSGRVQLAVVILCTSLYAARHKNDIITEAADTICQELKRRIMGGLPTDRYFKQVTSLGRAISEGHFPGLDETPQAPTMMPYQN
;
A
#
# COMPACT_ATOMS: atom_id res chain seq x y z
N MET A 1 -3.13 8.45 8.10
CA MET A 1 -4.06 9.31 7.32
C MET A 1 -3.40 10.55 6.71
N ALA A 2 -2.56 11.33 7.42
CA ALA A 2 -1.95 12.56 6.89
C ALA A 2 -1.12 12.33 5.60
N PHE A 3 -0.26 11.33 5.58
CA PHE A 3 0.56 10.96 4.42
C PHE A 3 -0.29 10.68 3.17
N PHE A 4 -1.36 9.89 3.31
CA PHE A 4 -2.23 9.57 2.19
C PHE A 4 -3.00 10.78 1.66
N LYS A 5 -3.48 11.67 2.55
CA LYS A 5 -4.09 12.95 2.14
C LYS A 5 -3.12 13.79 1.32
N SER A 6 -1.84 13.80 1.70
CA SER A 6 -0.77 14.50 0.98
C SER A 6 -0.57 13.94 -0.43
N LEU A 7 -0.51 12.61 -0.57
CA LEU A 7 -0.40 11.95 -1.88
C LEU A 7 -1.59 12.26 -2.79
N VAL A 8 -2.81 12.16 -2.26
CA VAL A 8 -4.03 12.48 -3.02
C VAL A 8 -4.05 13.95 -3.44
N LYS A 9 -3.65 14.86 -2.55
CA LYS A 9 -3.54 16.29 -2.85
C LYS A 9 -2.50 16.56 -3.95
N GLN A 10 -1.34 15.93 -3.86
CA GLN A 10 -0.28 16.07 -4.87
C GLN A 10 -0.74 15.54 -6.24
N HIS A 11 -1.36 14.36 -6.28
CA HIS A 11 -1.90 13.78 -7.51
C HIS A 11 -3.01 14.66 -8.10
N GLY A 12 -3.89 15.20 -7.25
CA GLY A 12 -4.94 16.14 -7.64
C GLY A 12 -4.38 17.40 -8.30
N ARG A 13 -3.38 18.02 -7.69
CA ARG A 13 -2.70 19.21 -8.24
C ARG A 13 -2.03 18.91 -9.57
N GLN A 14 -1.39 17.76 -9.69
CA GLN A 14 -0.64 17.42 -10.90
C GLN A 14 -1.54 17.12 -12.11
N PHE A 15 -2.69 16.47 -11.92
CA PHE A 15 -3.47 15.95 -13.02
C PHE A 15 -4.90 16.50 -13.10
N PHE A 16 -5.55 16.79 -11.98
CA PHE A 16 -6.94 17.21 -11.98
C PHE A 16 -7.13 18.74 -11.92
N GLU A 17 -6.26 19.42 -11.21
CA GLU A 17 -6.29 20.90 -11.15
C GLU A 17 -6.06 21.54 -12.53
N PRO A 18 -5.10 21.12 -13.37
CA PRO A 18 -4.93 21.63 -14.72
C PRO A 18 -6.17 21.44 -15.61
N ILE A 19 -6.91 20.33 -15.42
CA ILE A 19 -8.18 20.09 -16.11
C ILE A 19 -9.22 21.14 -15.67
N GLY A 20 -9.34 21.34 -14.35
CA GLY A 20 -10.25 22.34 -13.79
C GLY A 20 -9.95 23.78 -14.25
N MET A 21 -8.65 24.15 -14.27
CA MET A 21 -8.19 25.44 -14.76
C MET A 21 -8.50 25.64 -16.26
N ALA A 22 -8.29 24.63 -17.09
CA ALA A 22 -8.58 24.67 -18.51
C ALA A 22 -10.09 24.83 -18.77
N LEU A 23 -10.95 24.16 -17.98
CA LEU A 23 -12.41 24.32 -18.05
C LEU A 23 -12.84 25.72 -17.64
N ALA A 24 -12.30 26.23 -16.54
CA ALA A 24 -12.62 27.58 -16.04
C ALA A 24 -12.19 28.66 -17.03
N ALA A 25 -10.99 28.58 -17.60
CA ALA A 25 -10.46 29.50 -18.60
C ALA A 25 -11.31 29.57 -19.88
N ASN A 26 -12.02 28.48 -20.21
CA ASN A 26 -12.90 28.42 -21.38
C ASN A 26 -14.39 28.59 -21.01
N GLY A 27 -14.71 28.97 -19.76
CA GLY A 27 -16.10 29.19 -19.30
C GLY A 27 -16.96 27.90 -19.28
N ILE A 28 -16.35 26.73 -19.28
CA ILE A 28 -17.03 25.44 -19.36
C ILE A 28 -17.39 24.98 -17.94
N LYS A 29 -18.66 25.12 -17.56
CA LYS A 29 -19.18 24.67 -16.24
C LYS A 29 -19.39 23.15 -16.17
N GLN A 30 -19.84 22.55 -17.28
CA GLN A 30 -20.08 21.10 -17.38
C GLN A 30 -19.37 20.56 -18.62
N PRO A 31 -18.29 19.79 -18.44
CA PRO A 31 -17.56 19.22 -19.56
C PRO A 31 -18.41 18.16 -20.27
N ASN A 32 -18.56 18.33 -21.59
CA ASN A 32 -19.16 17.32 -22.46
C ASN A 32 -18.09 16.81 -23.43
N MET A 33 -17.71 15.56 -23.28
CA MET A 33 -16.66 14.94 -24.09
C MET A 33 -17.07 14.70 -25.56
N ALA A 34 -18.36 14.81 -25.88
CA ALA A 34 -18.86 14.77 -27.26
C ALA A 34 -18.69 16.12 -27.98
N ASN A 35 -18.40 17.21 -27.25
CA ASN A 35 -18.23 18.53 -27.84
C ASN A 35 -16.74 18.74 -28.22
N PRO A 36 -16.43 18.95 -29.53
CA PRO A 36 -15.04 19.13 -29.99
C PRO A 36 -14.34 20.33 -29.36
N LYS A 37 -15.06 21.42 -29.05
CA LYS A 37 -14.50 22.61 -28.38
C LYS A 37 -14.03 22.28 -26.96
N HIS A 38 -14.78 21.45 -26.22
CA HIS A 38 -14.40 21.02 -24.89
C HIS A 38 -13.18 20.09 -24.92
N LEU A 39 -13.14 19.16 -25.91
CA LEU A 39 -11.97 18.30 -26.12
C LEU A 39 -10.73 19.11 -26.47
N TRP A 40 -10.85 20.13 -27.30
CA TRP A 40 -9.74 20.98 -27.68
C TRP A 40 -9.17 21.76 -26.48
N ALA A 41 -10.05 22.33 -25.65
CA ALA A 41 -9.66 23.02 -24.42
C ALA A 41 -8.92 22.12 -23.43
N LEU A 42 -9.26 20.83 -23.39
CA LEU A 42 -8.69 19.84 -22.50
C LEU A 42 -7.50 19.05 -23.09
N LYS A 43 -7.14 19.29 -24.36
CA LYS A 43 -6.14 18.49 -25.10
C LYS A 43 -4.82 18.35 -24.34
N GLY A 44 -4.26 19.43 -23.80
CA GLY A 44 -2.99 19.43 -23.07
C GLY A 44 -3.06 18.63 -21.76
N PRO A 45 -3.95 19.00 -20.83
CA PRO A 45 -4.12 18.28 -19.56
C PRO A 45 -4.47 16.81 -19.73
N LEU A 46 -5.36 16.47 -20.67
CA LEU A 46 -5.74 15.08 -20.97
C LEU A 46 -4.59 14.28 -21.56
N ALA A 47 -3.79 14.87 -22.45
CA ALA A 47 -2.61 14.20 -23.04
C ALA A 47 -1.58 13.87 -21.94
N ASN A 48 -1.30 14.80 -21.03
CA ASN A 48 -0.38 14.58 -19.91
C ASN A 48 -0.87 13.47 -18.97
N TYR A 49 -2.16 13.49 -18.65
CA TYR A 49 -2.76 12.46 -17.81
C TYR A 49 -2.75 11.09 -18.49
N SER A 50 -3.11 11.03 -19.78
CA SER A 50 -3.11 9.79 -20.57
C SER A 50 -1.70 9.21 -20.69
N LYS A 51 -0.69 10.03 -20.95
CA LYS A 51 0.73 9.62 -21.00
C LYS A 51 1.17 9.01 -19.68
N TRP A 52 0.82 9.65 -18.55
CA TRP A 52 1.11 9.11 -17.22
C TRP A 52 0.39 7.79 -16.99
N LEU A 53 -0.91 7.69 -17.32
CA LEU A 53 -1.73 6.49 -17.14
C LEU A 53 -1.16 5.30 -17.91
N VAL A 54 -0.89 5.49 -19.21
CA VAL A 54 -0.30 4.47 -20.07
C VAL A 54 1.09 4.08 -19.59
N GLY A 55 1.92 5.06 -19.26
CA GLY A 55 3.24 4.81 -18.69
C GLY A 55 3.19 3.95 -17.43
N ARG A 56 2.26 4.20 -16.52
CA ARG A 56 2.09 3.40 -15.31
C ARG A 56 1.53 2.00 -15.55
N GLN A 57 0.72 1.82 -16.57
CA GLN A 57 0.19 0.51 -16.94
C GLN A 57 1.23 -0.37 -17.63
N MET A 58 2.06 0.24 -18.48
CA MET A 58 3.04 -0.49 -19.30
C MET A 58 4.38 -0.68 -18.59
N HIS A 59 4.79 0.25 -17.71
CA HIS A 59 6.08 0.18 -17.02
C HIS A 59 5.95 -0.68 -15.76
N ARG A 60 6.41 -1.92 -15.86
CA ARG A 60 6.75 -2.74 -14.70
C ARG A 60 8.25 -2.59 -14.45
N SER A 61 8.62 -1.76 -13.50
CA SER A 61 10.01 -1.69 -13.06
C SER A 61 10.41 -3.04 -12.49
N LYS A 62 11.51 -3.61 -12.96
CA LYS A 62 12.15 -4.73 -12.27
C LYS A 62 12.68 -4.20 -10.94
N TYR A 63 12.47 -4.97 -9.88
CA TYR A 63 13.01 -4.64 -8.57
C TYR A 63 14.37 -5.29 -8.44
N ASP A 64 15.34 -4.49 -8.04
CA ASP A 64 16.63 -4.99 -7.60
C ASP A 64 16.50 -5.33 -6.11
N LEU A 65 16.05 -6.56 -5.84
CA LEU A 65 15.93 -7.06 -4.47
C LEU A 65 17.24 -7.71 -4.07
N PRO A 66 17.71 -7.53 -2.82
CA PRO A 66 18.88 -8.20 -2.31
C PRO A 66 18.69 -9.72 -2.33
N ASP A 67 19.78 -10.46 -2.23
CA ASP A 67 19.71 -11.90 -2.05
C ASP A 67 19.01 -12.25 -0.74
N MET A 68 17.94 -13.04 -0.85
CA MET A 68 17.06 -13.37 0.27
C MET A 68 16.37 -14.72 0.05
N PRO A 69 15.89 -15.38 1.13
CA PRO A 69 15.08 -16.58 1.04
C PRO A 69 13.90 -16.42 0.09
N SER A 70 13.61 -17.43 -0.73
CA SER A 70 12.57 -17.39 -1.78
C SER A 70 11.19 -16.95 -1.28
N ARG A 71 10.82 -17.34 -0.05
CA ARG A 71 9.55 -16.94 0.59
C ARG A 71 9.51 -15.43 0.83
N LEU A 72 10.54 -14.85 1.41
CA LEU A 72 10.65 -13.42 1.66
C LEU A 72 10.69 -12.63 0.35
N LYS A 73 11.41 -13.15 -0.66
CA LYS A 73 11.45 -12.56 -1.99
C LYS A 73 10.07 -12.46 -2.63
N ALA A 74 9.27 -13.53 -2.54
CA ALA A 74 7.90 -13.54 -3.04
C ALA A 74 7.01 -12.49 -2.35
N HIS A 75 7.19 -12.25 -1.04
CA HIS A 75 6.48 -11.20 -0.32
C HIS A 75 6.95 -9.81 -0.72
N ALA A 76 8.25 -9.58 -0.86
CA ALA A 76 8.81 -8.31 -1.31
C ALA A 76 8.37 -7.96 -2.73
N GLU A 77 8.35 -8.93 -3.66
CA GLU A 77 7.86 -8.76 -5.03
C GLU A 77 6.37 -8.44 -5.06
N PHE A 78 5.56 -9.14 -4.25
CA PHE A 78 4.13 -8.85 -4.10
C PHE A 78 3.91 -7.41 -3.62
N ALA A 79 4.58 -7.01 -2.53
CA ALA A 79 4.42 -5.68 -1.95
C ALA A 79 4.86 -4.59 -2.93
N SER A 80 6.00 -4.78 -3.58
CA SER A 80 6.52 -3.84 -4.58
C SER A 80 5.58 -3.70 -5.78
N THR A 81 5.05 -4.82 -6.28
CA THR A 81 4.05 -4.81 -7.38
C THR A 81 2.78 -4.09 -6.96
N TRP A 82 2.31 -4.31 -5.73
CA TRP A 82 1.14 -3.63 -5.18
C TRP A 82 1.35 -2.13 -5.07
N LEU A 83 2.49 -1.70 -4.52
CA LEU A 83 2.86 -0.29 -4.39
C LEU A 83 2.98 0.41 -5.75
N GLN A 84 3.50 -0.26 -6.78
CA GLN A 84 3.55 0.30 -8.14
C GLN A 84 2.16 0.51 -8.75
N ARG A 85 1.18 -0.33 -8.41
CA ARG A 85 -0.21 -0.24 -8.91
C ARG A 85 -1.08 0.72 -8.10
N SER A 86 -0.73 0.99 -6.85
CA SER A 86 -1.55 1.83 -5.97
C SER A 86 -1.83 3.24 -6.51
N PRO A 87 -0.92 3.94 -7.25
CA PRO A 87 -1.26 5.21 -7.87
C PRO A 87 -2.38 5.13 -8.91
N LEU A 88 -2.51 4.00 -9.62
CA LEU A 88 -3.60 3.78 -10.57
C LEU A 88 -4.95 3.62 -9.85
N GLU A 89 -4.98 2.88 -8.74
CA GLU A 89 -6.17 2.69 -7.91
C GLU A 89 -6.61 4.02 -7.27
N ILE A 90 -5.66 4.80 -6.76
CA ILE A 90 -5.90 6.14 -6.21
C ILE A 90 -6.48 7.05 -7.31
N SER A 91 -5.86 7.11 -8.47
CA SER A 91 -6.31 7.92 -9.59
C SER A 91 -7.70 7.51 -10.08
N GLY A 92 -7.96 6.20 -10.18
CA GLY A 92 -9.27 5.65 -10.53
C GLY A 92 -10.36 6.06 -9.51
N THR A 93 -10.03 6.02 -8.22
CA THR A 93 -10.93 6.45 -7.15
C THR A 93 -11.21 7.95 -7.22
N MET A 94 -10.19 8.77 -7.46
CA MET A 94 -10.35 10.22 -7.63
C MET A 94 -11.24 10.55 -8.84
N ARG A 95 -11.06 9.87 -9.98
CA ARG A 95 -11.92 10.05 -11.17
C ARG A 95 -13.37 9.70 -10.88
N LYS A 96 -13.59 8.60 -10.15
CA LYS A 96 -14.95 8.10 -9.86
C LYS A 96 -15.71 9.02 -8.93
N PHE A 97 -15.06 9.56 -7.92
CA PHE A 97 -15.73 10.31 -6.85
C PHE A 97 -15.53 11.82 -6.96
N GLN A 98 -14.51 12.29 -7.67
CA GLN A 98 -14.23 13.72 -7.87
C GLN A 98 -14.32 14.53 -6.55
N LEU A 99 -15.11 15.62 -6.54
CA LEU A 99 -15.30 16.46 -5.35
C LEU A 99 -15.96 15.71 -4.18
N LYS A 100 -16.77 14.69 -4.46
CA LYS A 100 -17.41 13.84 -3.43
C LYS A 100 -16.43 12.91 -2.72
N LEU A 101 -15.15 12.90 -3.11
CA LEU A 101 -14.12 12.10 -2.44
C LEU A 101 -13.92 12.53 -0.98
N ALA A 102 -14.10 13.81 -0.67
CA ALA A 102 -14.01 14.33 0.70
C ALA A 102 -15.02 13.64 1.64
N ASP A 103 -16.20 13.28 1.13
CA ASP A 103 -17.26 12.61 1.89
C ASP A 103 -17.07 11.08 1.96
N ARG A 104 -16.07 10.55 1.26
CA ARG A 104 -15.77 9.10 1.19
C ARG A 104 -14.57 8.71 2.03
N GLN A 105 -14.52 9.17 3.28
CA GLN A 105 -13.38 8.94 4.17
C GLN A 105 -13.08 7.46 4.43
N CYS A 106 -14.11 6.61 4.53
CA CYS A 106 -13.91 5.15 4.69
C CYS A 106 -13.17 4.54 3.50
N ARG A 107 -13.49 4.96 2.26
CA ARG A 107 -12.79 4.50 1.06
C ARG A 107 -11.33 4.96 1.04
N MET A 108 -11.10 6.19 1.45
CA MET A 108 -9.76 6.75 1.59
C MET A 108 -8.95 6.02 2.66
N ALA A 109 -9.57 5.68 3.79
CA ALA A 109 -8.94 4.92 4.87
C ALA A 109 -8.56 3.51 4.41
N GLU A 110 -9.44 2.84 3.67
CA GLU A 110 -9.18 1.50 3.11
C GLU A 110 -7.98 1.52 2.15
N LEU A 111 -7.95 2.45 1.19
CA LEU A 111 -6.82 2.59 0.26
C LEU A 111 -5.51 2.89 1.00
N SER A 112 -5.56 3.80 1.97
CA SER A 112 -4.40 4.12 2.82
C SER A 112 -3.92 2.90 3.60
N GLY A 113 -4.84 2.14 4.18
CA GLY A 113 -4.54 0.91 4.92
C GLY A 113 -3.82 -0.12 4.06
N ARG A 114 -4.31 -0.37 2.85
CA ARG A 114 -3.66 -1.31 1.92
C ARG A 114 -2.24 -0.88 1.53
N VAL A 115 -2.03 0.42 1.28
CA VAL A 115 -0.68 0.94 0.99
C VAL A 115 0.24 0.76 2.19
N GLN A 116 -0.24 1.06 3.41
CA GLN A 116 0.53 0.86 4.64
C GLN A 116 0.90 -0.61 4.85
N LEU A 117 -0.06 -1.53 4.69
CA LEU A 117 0.20 -2.96 4.80
C LEU A 117 1.25 -3.44 3.78
N ALA A 118 1.20 -2.95 2.54
CA ALA A 118 2.19 -3.29 1.52
C ALA A 118 3.59 -2.76 1.89
N VAL A 119 3.69 -1.56 2.45
CA VAL A 119 4.96 -1.02 2.97
C VAL A 119 5.49 -1.88 4.11
N VAL A 120 4.63 -2.28 5.06
CA VAL A 120 5.03 -3.15 6.18
C VAL A 120 5.53 -4.50 5.67
N ILE A 121 4.84 -5.14 4.70
CA ILE A 121 5.30 -6.39 4.08
C ILE A 121 6.70 -6.23 3.49
N LEU A 122 6.93 -5.16 2.72
CA LEU A 122 8.23 -4.90 2.11
C LEU A 122 9.32 -4.71 3.17
N CYS A 123 9.09 -3.86 4.16
CA CYS A 123 10.04 -3.60 5.24
C CYS A 123 10.33 -4.86 6.07
N THR A 124 9.32 -5.65 6.41
CA THR A 124 9.46 -6.90 7.17
C THR A 124 10.29 -7.92 6.39
N SER A 125 10.02 -8.08 5.09
CA SER A 125 10.79 -8.99 4.24
C SER A 125 12.26 -8.59 4.12
N LEU A 126 12.53 -7.30 3.92
CA LEU A 126 13.89 -6.76 3.82
C LEU A 126 14.63 -6.83 5.16
N TYR A 127 13.95 -6.57 6.26
CA TYR A 127 14.50 -6.69 7.62
C TYR A 127 14.95 -8.13 7.91
N ALA A 128 14.05 -9.08 7.71
CA ALA A 128 14.34 -10.50 7.98
C ALA A 128 15.48 -11.03 7.10
N ALA A 129 15.57 -10.60 5.84
CA ALA A 129 16.65 -10.98 4.94
C ALA A 129 18.04 -10.57 5.46
N ARG A 130 18.15 -9.47 6.21
CA ARG A 130 19.41 -9.00 6.79
C ARG A 130 19.89 -9.85 7.96
N HIS A 131 18.97 -10.45 8.72
CA HIS A 131 19.30 -11.17 9.94
C HIS A 131 19.79 -12.60 9.71
N LYS A 132 19.54 -13.20 8.53
CA LYS A 132 19.98 -14.57 8.17
C LYS A 132 19.66 -15.59 9.26
N ASN A 133 18.53 -15.45 9.95
CA ASN A 133 18.08 -16.31 11.05
C ASN A 133 16.76 -16.98 10.64
N ASP A 134 16.64 -18.28 10.82
CA ASP A 134 15.51 -19.07 10.37
C ASP A 134 14.21 -18.72 11.10
N ILE A 135 14.27 -18.47 12.42
CA ILE A 135 13.09 -18.09 13.22
C ILE A 135 12.60 -16.68 12.85
N ILE A 136 13.51 -15.74 12.64
CA ILE A 136 13.16 -14.39 12.16
C ILE A 136 12.55 -14.50 10.76
N THR A 137 13.08 -15.35 9.90
CA THR A 137 12.56 -15.59 8.55
C THR A 137 11.15 -16.20 8.61
N GLU A 138 10.91 -17.18 9.49
CA GLU A 138 9.60 -17.80 9.68
C GLU A 138 8.58 -16.82 10.27
N ALA A 139 8.98 -16.02 11.24
CA ALA A 139 8.14 -14.97 11.81
C ALA A 139 7.75 -13.92 10.76
N ALA A 140 8.72 -13.47 9.96
CA ALA A 140 8.49 -12.52 8.89
C ALA A 140 7.57 -13.10 7.79
N ASP A 141 7.76 -14.35 7.39
CA ASP A 141 6.88 -15.06 6.45
C ASP A 141 5.45 -15.12 6.98
N THR A 142 5.28 -15.48 8.24
CA THR A 142 3.96 -15.56 8.90
C THR A 142 3.26 -14.20 8.94
N ILE A 143 3.97 -13.14 9.34
CA ILE A 143 3.44 -11.77 9.35
C ILE A 143 3.06 -11.33 7.93
N CYS A 144 3.94 -11.55 6.96
CA CYS A 144 3.70 -11.16 5.58
C CYS A 144 2.50 -11.91 4.96
N GLN A 145 2.31 -13.18 5.26
CA GLN A 145 1.13 -13.95 4.85
C GLN A 145 -0.16 -13.35 5.41
N GLU A 146 -0.17 -12.99 6.69
CA GLU A 146 -1.32 -12.34 7.33
C GLU A 146 -1.64 -10.99 6.70
N LEU A 147 -0.64 -10.13 6.51
CA LEU A 147 -0.81 -8.81 5.93
C LEU A 147 -1.25 -8.89 4.45
N LYS A 148 -0.67 -9.82 3.69
CA LYS A 148 -1.08 -10.09 2.30
C LYS A 148 -2.54 -10.53 2.23
N ARG A 149 -2.97 -11.39 3.14
CA ARG A 149 -4.37 -11.82 3.25
C ARG A 149 -5.31 -10.66 3.53
N ARG A 150 -4.93 -9.73 4.42
CA ARG A 150 -5.72 -8.51 4.68
C ARG A 150 -5.84 -7.62 3.46
N ILE A 151 -4.80 -7.53 2.63
CA ILE A 151 -4.84 -6.75 1.37
C ILE A 151 -5.76 -7.42 0.34
N MET A 152 -5.62 -8.74 0.16
CA MET A 152 -6.28 -9.48 -0.92
C MET A 152 -7.69 -9.96 -0.56
N GLY A 153 -7.97 -10.04 0.72
CA GLY A 153 -9.10 -10.81 1.23
C GLY A 153 -8.79 -12.32 1.25
N GLY A 154 -9.55 -13.07 1.99
CA GLY A 154 -9.43 -14.53 2.07
C GLY A 154 -9.32 -15.07 3.48
N LEU A 155 -9.54 -16.38 3.59
CA LEU A 155 -9.46 -17.10 4.84
C LEU A 155 -8.04 -17.68 5.03
N PRO A 156 -7.58 -17.84 6.29
CA PRO A 156 -6.34 -18.53 6.58
C PRO A 156 -6.47 -20.04 6.25
N THR A 157 -5.35 -20.65 5.86
CA THR A 157 -5.28 -22.09 5.59
C THR A 157 -4.81 -22.87 6.80
N ASP A 158 -5.09 -24.19 6.86
CA ASP A 158 -4.56 -25.06 7.92
C ASP A 158 -3.01 -25.03 8.00
N ARG A 159 -2.38 -24.91 6.86
CA ARG A 159 -0.91 -24.75 6.80
C ARG A 159 -0.44 -23.50 7.54
N TYR A 160 -1.15 -22.38 7.35
CA TYR A 160 -0.86 -21.14 8.07
C TYR A 160 -1.03 -21.31 9.58
N PHE A 161 -2.11 -21.96 10.04
CA PHE A 161 -2.31 -22.20 11.47
C PHE A 161 -1.22 -23.10 12.07
N LYS A 162 -0.81 -24.16 11.37
CA LYS A 162 0.30 -25.02 11.81
C LYS A 162 1.59 -24.21 11.94
N GLN A 163 1.88 -23.35 10.99
CA GLN A 163 3.07 -22.47 11.02
C GLN A 163 3.03 -21.50 12.21
N VAL A 164 1.90 -20.84 12.44
CA VAL A 164 1.70 -19.93 13.59
C VAL A 164 1.90 -20.67 14.92
N THR A 165 1.35 -21.90 15.05
CA THR A 165 1.49 -22.72 16.26
C THR A 165 2.94 -23.12 16.49
N SER A 166 3.64 -23.57 15.45
CA SER A 166 5.07 -23.94 15.52
C SER A 166 5.94 -22.74 15.93
N LEU A 167 5.71 -21.59 15.29
CA LEU A 167 6.42 -20.36 15.61
C LEU A 167 6.14 -19.91 17.07
N GLY A 168 4.89 -19.96 17.51
CA GLY A 168 4.50 -19.60 18.88
C GLY A 168 5.18 -20.49 19.91
N ARG A 169 5.31 -21.79 19.64
CA ARG A 169 6.08 -22.73 20.49
C ARG A 169 7.55 -22.34 20.55
N ALA A 170 8.19 -22.13 19.41
CA ALA A 170 9.61 -21.75 19.36
C ALA A 170 9.89 -20.42 20.10
N ILE A 171 8.98 -19.47 20.03
CA ILE A 171 9.07 -18.21 20.78
C ILE A 171 8.95 -18.46 22.28
N SER A 172 7.98 -19.27 22.73
CA SER A 172 7.78 -19.58 24.15
C SER A 172 8.92 -20.42 24.77
N GLU A 173 9.62 -21.17 23.94
CA GLU A 173 10.82 -21.92 24.32
C GLU A 173 12.11 -21.06 24.33
N GLY A 174 11.99 -19.74 24.09
CA GLY A 174 13.13 -18.80 24.14
C GLY A 174 14.02 -18.81 22.90
N HIS A 175 13.56 -19.41 21.79
CA HIS A 175 14.38 -19.49 20.57
C HIS A 175 14.37 -18.22 19.73
N PHE A 176 13.57 -17.19 20.07
CA PHE A 176 13.50 -15.93 19.30
C PHE A 176 14.57 -14.96 19.81
N PRO A 177 15.55 -14.60 18.97
CA PRO A 177 16.65 -13.74 19.40
C PRO A 177 16.17 -12.33 19.74
N GLY A 178 16.69 -11.78 20.86
CA GLY A 178 16.43 -10.41 21.30
C GLY A 178 15.14 -10.23 22.10
N LEU A 179 14.33 -11.26 22.34
CA LEU A 179 13.18 -11.14 23.25
C LEU A 179 13.58 -11.10 24.71
N ASP A 180 14.64 -11.80 25.09
CA ASP A 180 15.16 -11.81 26.47
C ASP A 180 15.77 -10.48 26.89
N GLU A 181 16.15 -9.63 25.95
CA GLU A 181 16.67 -8.29 26.19
C GLU A 181 15.57 -7.25 26.38
N THR A 182 14.31 -7.61 26.14
CA THR A 182 13.19 -6.67 26.28
C THR A 182 12.85 -6.53 27.76
N PRO A 183 12.91 -5.32 28.35
CA PRO A 183 12.51 -5.12 29.73
C PRO A 183 11.07 -5.60 29.93
N GLN A 184 10.88 -6.60 30.77
CA GLN A 184 9.54 -7.04 31.15
C GLN A 184 8.88 -5.92 31.94
N ALA A 185 8.01 -5.14 31.31
CA ALA A 185 7.14 -4.24 32.04
C ALA A 185 6.26 -5.06 32.98
N PRO A 186 6.08 -4.64 34.25
CA PRO A 186 5.20 -5.34 35.15
C PRO A 186 3.80 -5.46 34.54
N THR A 187 3.33 -6.69 34.42
CA THR A 187 2.08 -7.02 33.69
C THR A 187 0.83 -6.47 34.38
N MET A 188 0.94 -6.07 35.62
CA MET A 188 -0.13 -5.41 36.36
C MET A 188 0.45 -4.29 37.26
N MET A 189 -0.21 -3.14 37.22
CA MET A 189 0.04 -2.12 38.26
C MET A 189 -0.36 -2.68 39.61
N PRO A 190 0.49 -2.56 40.64
CA PRO A 190 0.10 -2.94 41.98
C PRO A 190 -1.11 -2.07 42.39
N TYR A 191 -2.23 -2.72 42.71
CA TYR A 191 -3.35 -2.02 43.33
C TYR A 191 -2.85 -1.51 44.69
N GLN A 192 -2.77 -0.20 44.81
CA GLN A 192 -2.57 0.41 46.11
C GLN A 192 -3.90 0.29 46.87
N ASN A 193 -3.93 -0.53 47.93
CA ASN A 193 -5.00 -0.54 48.92
C ASN A 193 -4.98 0.71 49.74
#